data_6b40924b60cc6ff45d240b48c2f7233a
#
_entry.id   6b40924b60cc6ff45d240b48c2f7233a
#
_cell.length_a   1.000
_cell.length_b   1.000
_cell.length_c   1.000
_cell.angle_alpha   90.00
_cell.angle_beta   90.00
_cell.angle_gamma   90.00
#
_symmetry.space_group_name_H-M   'P 1'
#
loop_
_entity.id
_entity.type
_entity.pdbx_description
1 polymer ?
#
loop_
_entity_poly.entity_id
_entity_poly.type
_entity_poly.pdbx_seq_one_letter_code
_entity_poly.pdbx_strand_id
1 'polypeptide(L)'
;MPSPESSLLQSWHDNADAWIEVIRSGAIESRQQVTDQAIVLAIMGRQPQRVLDLGCGEGWLLRALADRGIDAVGVDGDARLVEAARLAGAARVHVASYEALVDGKVDIGRDYDLVCANFSLLHQDIIPLLAAMNALLVPGGVLLIQTLHPWAVAAGNYQDGWREENFAGFKGQWQPMPWYFRTLSSWLNALDMAGFQLAGLQEPQHPQSPVPQSLLMVAERC
;
A
#
# COMPACT_ATOMS: atom_id res chain seq x y z
N MET A 1 4.74 -21.79 -17.32
CA MET A 1 3.93 -21.33 -16.19
C MET A 1 4.02 -19.81 -16.17
N PRO A 2 2.98 -19.08 -15.78
CA PRO A 2 3.07 -17.62 -15.62
C PRO A 2 4.15 -17.28 -14.57
N SER A 3 4.71 -16.08 -14.66
CA SER A 3 5.64 -15.60 -13.62
C SER A 3 4.89 -15.34 -12.32
N PRO A 4 5.52 -15.40 -11.14
CA PRO A 4 4.86 -15.03 -9.89
C PRO A 4 4.27 -13.62 -9.92
N GLU A 5 4.95 -12.67 -10.60
CA GLU A 5 4.49 -11.29 -10.79
C GLU A 5 3.17 -11.23 -11.57
N SER A 6 3.08 -11.93 -12.72
CA SER A 6 1.83 -11.98 -13.50
C SER A 6 0.71 -12.69 -12.74
N SER A 7 1.03 -13.67 -11.89
CA SER A 7 0.06 -14.35 -11.05
C SER A 7 -0.43 -13.45 -9.90
N LEU A 8 0.42 -12.59 -9.36
CA LEU A 8 0.03 -11.57 -8.38
C LEU A 8 -1.00 -10.60 -8.97
N LEU A 9 -0.73 -10.05 -10.16
CA LEU A 9 -1.65 -9.14 -10.85
C LEU A 9 -2.98 -9.83 -11.18
N GLN A 10 -2.94 -11.08 -11.63
CA GLN A 10 -4.15 -11.86 -11.91
C GLN A 10 -4.96 -12.11 -10.64
N SER A 11 -4.29 -12.42 -9.52
CA SER A 11 -4.97 -12.64 -8.24
C SER A 11 -5.67 -11.38 -7.72
N TRP A 12 -5.08 -10.19 -7.88
CA TRP A 12 -5.77 -8.93 -7.57
C TRP A 12 -7.06 -8.78 -8.38
N HIS A 13 -6.97 -9.07 -9.69
CA HIS A 13 -8.13 -9.05 -10.57
C HIS A 13 -9.18 -10.07 -10.15
N ASP A 14 -8.82 -11.31 -9.90
CA ASP A 14 -9.76 -12.38 -9.57
C ASP A 14 -10.44 -12.19 -8.21
N ASN A 15 -9.75 -11.57 -7.26
CA ASN A 15 -10.23 -11.31 -5.90
C ASN A 15 -10.84 -9.91 -5.70
N ALA A 16 -10.94 -9.07 -6.74
CA ALA A 16 -11.33 -7.66 -6.57
C ALA A 16 -12.69 -7.50 -5.86
N ASP A 17 -13.70 -8.28 -6.23
CA ASP A 17 -15.02 -8.19 -5.61
C ASP A 17 -15.00 -8.64 -4.14
N ALA A 18 -14.23 -9.69 -3.83
CA ALA A 18 -14.05 -10.17 -2.46
C ALA A 18 -13.31 -9.12 -1.60
N TRP A 19 -12.30 -8.43 -2.18
CA TRP A 19 -11.61 -7.33 -1.50
C TRP A 19 -12.56 -6.15 -1.23
N ILE A 20 -13.40 -5.75 -2.18
CA ILE A 20 -14.38 -4.69 -1.98
C ILE A 20 -15.32 -5.04 -0.81
N GLU A 21 -15.84 -6.26 -0.78
CA GLU A 21 -16.75 -6.71 0.26
C GLU A 21 -16.08 -6.75 1.63
N VAL A 22 -14.91 -7.38 1.74
CA VAL A 22 -14.24 -7.59 3.02
C VAL A 22 -13.77 -6.28 3.66
N ILE A 23 -13.34 -5.31 2.83
CA ILE A 23 -12.95 -3.99 3.31
C ILE A 23 -14.18 -3.20 3.78
N ARG A 24 -15.23 -3.16 2.99
CA ARG A 24 -16.46 -2.40 3.30
C ARG A 24 -17.24 -2.97 4.47
N SER A 25 -17.24 -4.29 4.63
CA SER A 25 -17.88 -4.94 5.78
C SER A 25 -17.07 -4.82 7.08
N GLY A 26 -15.81 -4.36 6.99
CA GLY A 26 -14.92 -4.30 8.14
C GLY A 26 -14.56 -5.68 8.70
N ALA A 27 -14.50 -6.70 7.86
CA ALA A 27 -14.24 -8.07 8.31
C ALA A 27 -12.78 -8.33 8.72
N ILE A 28 -11.86 -7.40 8.44
CA ILE A 28 -10.45 -7.53 8.84
C ILE A 28 -10.24 -6.82 10.17
N GLU A 29 -10.21 -7.59 11.24
CA GLU A 29 -10.14 -7.07 12.61
C GLU A 29 -8.89 -6.21 12.85
N SER A 30 -7.72 -6.65 12.37
CA SER A 30 -6.47 -5.90 12.50
C SER A 30 -6.53 -4.51 11.85
N ARG A 31 -7.27 -4.38 10.75
CA ARG A 31 -7.48 -3.08 10.11
C ARG A 31 -8.32 -2.16 10.98
N GLN A 32 -9.49 -2.63 11.41
CA GLN A 32 -10.41 -1.84 12.22
C GLN A 32 -9.83 -1.39 13.55
N GLN A 33 -9.08 -2.27 14.21
CA GLN A 33 -8.58 -2.02 15.55
C GLN A 33 -7.23 -1.30 15.58
N VAL A 34 -6.40 -1.44 14.51
CA VAL A 34 -5.01 -1.00 14.54
C VAL A 34 -4.57 -0.30 13.26
N THR A 35 -4.54 -1.02 12.11
CA THR A 35 -3.73 -0.58 10.98
C THR A 35 -4.35 0.57 10.19
N ASP A 36 -5.69 0.65 10.08
CA ASP A 36 -6.36 1.76 9.39
C ASP A 36 -6.17 3.07 10.16
N GLN A 37 -6.26 3.03 11.49
CA GLN A 37 -6.00 4.20 12.32
C GLN A 37 -4.52 4.61 12.27
N ALA A 38 -3.60 3.64 12.29
CA ALA A 38 -2.17 3.90 12.29
C ALA A 38 -1.74 4.70 11.05
N ILE A 39 -2.16 4.27 9.84
CA ILE A 39 -1.80 4.98 8.61
C ILE A 39 -2.45 6.37 8.54
N VAL A 40 -3.72 6.51 8.94
CA VAL A 40 -4.39 7.82 8.96
C VAL A 40 -3.70 8.78 9.92
N LEU A 41 -3.34 8.34 11.13
CA LEU A 41 -2.62 9.17 12.11
C LEU A 41 -1.21 9.55 11.61
N ALA A 42 -0.51 8.63 10.95
CA ALA A 42 0.80 8.90 10.38
C ALA A 42 0.73 9.96 9.27
N ILE A 43 -0.28 9.90 8.40
CA ILE A 43 -0.54 10.92 7.38
C ILE A 43 -0.88 12.26 8.04
N MET A 44 -1.84 12.27 8.96
CA MET A 44 -2.26 13.49 9.65
C MET A 44 -1.13 14.18 10.42
N GLY A 45 -0.24 13.39 11.02
CA GLY A 45 0.94 13.90 11.74
C GLY A 45 1.92 14.68 10.86
N ARG A 46 1.87 14.50 9.53
CA ARG A 46 2.67 15.24 8.54
C ARG A 46 1.98 16.47 8.00
N GLN A 47 0.69 16.67 8.29
CA GLN A 47 -0.14 17.81 7.84
C GLN A 47 -0.05 18.09 6.32
N PRO A 48 -0.15 17.05 5.46
CA PRO A 48 -0.02 17.25 4.03
C PRO A 48 -1.22 18.01 3.47
N GLN A 49 -0.99 18.79 2.42
CA GLN A 49 -2.06 19.39 1.62
C GLN A 49 -2.50 18.44 0.50
N ARG A 50 -1.54 17.72 -0.10
CA ARG A 50 -1.77 16.87 -1.25
C ARG A 50 -1.13 15.50 -1.07
N VAL A 51 -1.95 14.44 -1.17
CA VAL A 51 -1.55 13.06 -0.94
C VAL A 51 -1.79 12.21 -2.19
N LEU A 52 -0.84 11.32 -2.52
CA LEU A 52 -1.04 10.24 -3.48
C LEU A 52 -1.17 8.92 -2.73
N ASP A 53 -2.27 8.19 -2.94
CA ASP A 53 -2.50 6.84 -2.42
C ASP A 53 -2.17 5.81 -3.52
N LEU A 54 -1.04 5.13 -3.39
CA LEU A 54 -0.48 4.17 -4.33
C LEU A 54 -1.01 2.76 -4.03
N GLY A 55 -1.81 2.22 -4.95
CA GLY A 55 -2.57 0.99 -4.73
C GLY A 55 -3.78 1.26 -3.82
N CYS A 56 -4.60 2.25 -4.21
CA CYS A 56 -5.69 2.77 -3.38
C CYS A 56 -6.88 1.80 -3.21
N GLY A 57 -6.93 0.71 -3.98
CA GLY A 57 -8.01 -0.26 -3.95
C GLY A 57 -9.38 0.38 -4.17
N GLU A 58 -10.35 0.01 -3.34
CA GLU A 58 -11.73 0.53 -3.37
C GLU A 58 -11.86 1.95 -2.76
N GLY A 59 -10.74 2.60 -2.43
CA GLY A 59 -10.67 4.02 -2.08
C GLY A 59 -11.03 4.37 -0.63
N TRP A 60 -11.02 3.44 0.31
CA TRP A 60 -11.36 3.74 1.71
C TRP A 60 -10.49 4.84 2.32
N LEU A 61 -9.16 4.80 2.06
CA LEU A 61 -8.23 5.79 2.58
C LEU A 61 -8.47 7.17 1.95
N LEU A 62 -8.76 7.21 0.66
CA LEU A 62 -9.09 8.47 -0.03
C LEU A 62 -10.32 9.13 0.60
N ARG A 63 -11.38 8.37 0.93
CA ARG A 63 -12.56 8.88 1.62
C ARG A 63 -12.22 9.38 3.02
N ALA A 64 -11.44 8.59 3.77
CA ALA A 64 -11.00 8.98 5.11
C ALA A 64 -10.17 10.27 5.13
N LEU A 65 -9.38 10.52 4.09
CA LEU A 65 -8.59 11.75 3.92
C LEU A 65 -9.46 12.92 3.47
N ALA A 66 -10.40 12.70 2.55
CA ALA A 66 -11.35 13.71 2.09
C ALA A 66 -12.22 14.25 3.25
N ASP A 67 -12.70 13.37 4.15
CA ASP A 67 -13.44 13.75 5.37
C ASP A 67 -12.62 14.67 6.30
N ARG A 68 -11.31 14.73 6.12
CA ARG A 68 -10.37 15.58 6.87
C ARG A 68 -9.87 16.79 6.09
N GLY A 69 -10.44 17.02 4.90
CA GLY A 69 -10.09 18.15 4.04
C GLY A 69 -8.75 18.03 3.31
N ILE A 70 -8.19 16.81 3.23
CA ILE A 70 -6.94 16.56 2.51
C ILE A 70 -7.24 16.26 1.05
N ASP A 71 -6.50 16.93 0.15
CA ASP A 71 -6.55 16.67 -1.28
C ASP A 71 -5.85 15.35 -1.61
N ALA A 72 -6.61 14.28 -1.87
CA ALA A 72 -6.08 12.95 -2.14
C ALA A 72 -6.37 12.48 -3.57
N VAL A 73 -5.34 11.93 -4.22
CA VAL A 73 -5.40 11.26 -5.51
C VAL A 73 -5.08 9.81 -5.31
N GLY A 74 -5.88 8.90 -5.90
CA GLY A 74 -5.62 7.46 -5.84
C GLY A 74 -5.19 6.89 -7.17
N VAL A 75 -4.39 5.84 -7.11
CA VAL A 75 -4.06 5.03 -8.28
C VAL A 75 -4.09 3.56 -7.92
N ASP A 76 -4.69 2.75 -8.79
CA ASP A 76 -4.73 1.29 -8.65
C ASP A 76 -4.65 0.62 -10.03
N GLY A 77 -4.08 -0.58 -10.08
CA GLY A 77 -3.95 -1.35 -11.31
C GLY A 77 -5.24 -2.05 -11.74
N ASP A 78 -6.16 -2.31 -10.81
CA ASP A 78 -7.42 -3.00 -11.12
C ASP A 78 -8.56 -2.02 -11.38
N ALA A 79 -9.13 -2.08 -12.59
CA ALA A 79 -10.21 -1.17 -13.01
C ALA A 79 -11.50 -1.34 -12.19
N ARG A 80 -11.79 -2.54 -11.64
CA ARG A 80 -12.99 -2.78 -10.82
C ARG A 80 -12.84 -2.14 -9.46
N LEU A 81 -11.64 -2.22 -8.85
CA LEU A 81 -11.33 -1.52 -7.60
C LEU A 81 -11.46 -0.01 -7.77
N VAL A 82 -10.90 0.54 -8.85
CA VAL A 82 -11.01 1.97 -9.17
C VAL A 82 -12.45 2.38 -9.40
N GLU A 83 -13.25 1.60 -10.12
CA GLU A 83 -14.67 1.89 -10.32
C GLU A 83 -15.45 1.85 -9.00
N ALA A 84 -15.17 0.86 -8.14
CA ALA A 84 -15.74 0.81 -6.80
C ALA A 84 -15.37 2.03 -5.96
N ALA A 85 -14.12 2.51 -6.05
CA ALA A 85 -13.68 3.73 -5.38
C ALA A 85 -14.45 4.96 -5.87
N ARG A 86 -14.66 5.11 -7.19
CA ARG A 86 -15.42 6.22 -7.78
C ARG A 86 -16.88 6.20 -7.34
N LEU A 87 -17.52 5.05 -7.40
CA LEU A 87 -18.91 4.87 -6.96
C LEU A 87 -19.10 5.16 -5.47
N ALA A 88 -18.05 4.96 -4.67
CA ALA A 88 -18.04 5.28 -3.24
C ALA A 88 -17.64 6.74 -2.93
N GLY A 89 -17.47 7.60 -3.95
CA GLY A 89 -17.24 9.03 -3.78
C GLY A 89 -15.76 9.47 -3.84
N ALA A 90 -14.83 8.58 -4.19
CA ALA A 90 -13.45 9.00 -4.42
C ALA A 90 -13.35 9.77 -5.75
N ALA A 91 -13.15 11.10 -5.68
CA ALA A 91 -13.28 11.98 -6.83
C ALA A 91 -12.14 11.86 -7.84
N ARG A 92 -10.92 11.57 -7.37
CA ARG A 92 -9.72 11.52 -8.22
C ARG A 92 -9.02 10.18 -8.06
N VAL A 93 -9.38 9.24 -8.95
CA VAL A 93 -8.79 7.89 -8.97
C VAL A 93 -8.47 7.51 -10.40
N HIS A 94 -7.26 6.98 -10.61
CA HIS A 94 -6.73 6.58 -11.92
C HIS A 94 -6.49 5.07 -11.98
N VAL A 95 -6.78 4.47 -13.12
CA VAL A 95 -6.34 3.10 -13.42
C VAL A 95 -4.94 3.16 -14.01
N ALA A 96 -3.95 2.62 -13.33
CA ALA A 96 -2.59 2.53 -13.84
C ALA A 96 -1.83 1.38 -13.19
N SER A 97 -1.13 0.58 -13.99
CA SER A 97 -0.16 -0.37 -13.47
C SER A 97 1.09 0.34 -12.93
N TYR A 98 1.85 -0.33 -12.08
CA TYR A 98 3.11 0.21 -11.59
C TYR A 98 4.12 0.45 -12.70
N GLU A 99 4.16 -0.41 -13.72
CA GLU A 99 5.01 -0.18 -14.91
C GLU A 99 4.60 1.09 -15.66
N ALA A 100 3.30 1.33 -15.81
CA ALA A 100 2.81 2.54 -16.48
C ALA A 100 3.17 3.82 -15.71
N LEU A 101 3.24 3.75 -14.37
CA LEU A 101 3.71 4.86 -13.52
C LEU A 101 5.21 5.08 -13.66
N VAL A 102 6.01 4.00 -13.64
CA VAL A 102 7.47 4.04 -13.83
C VAL A 102 7.81 4.64 -15.20
N ASP A 103 7.08 4.24 -16.24
CA ASP A 103 7.27 4.73 -17.62
C ASP A 103 6.72 6.14 -17.86
N GLY A 104 6.03 6.74 -16.89
CA GLY A 104 5.40 8.05 -17.04
C GLY A 104 4.26 8.08 -18.08
N LYS A 105 3.62 6.93 -18.34
CA LYS A 105 2.55 6.80 -19.34
C LYS A 105 1.19 7.34 -18.86
N VAL A 106 1.04 7.56 -17.56
CA VAL A 106 -0.19 8.06 -16.97
C VAL A 106 0.11 9.33 -16.17
N ASP A 107 -0.60 10.40 -16.50
CA ASP A 107 -0.50 11.64 -15.73
C ASP A 107 -1.40 11.55 -14.51
N ILE A 108 -0.79 11.38 -13.35
CA ILE A 108 -1.45 11.40 -12.04
C ILE A 108 -1.18 12.69 -11.27
N GLY A 109 -0.56 13.68 -11.93
CA GLY A 109 -0.09 14.93 -11.31
C GLY A 109 1.28 14.77 -10.65
N ARG A 110 1.69 15.83 -9.96
CA ARG A 110 2.99 15.93 -9.25
C ARG A 110 2.88 16.90 -8.08
N ASP A 111 4.00 17.15 -7.44
CA ASP A 111 4.11 18.06 -6.30
C ASP A 111 3.25 17.60 -5.12
N TYR A 112 3.35 16.31 -4.81
CA TYR A 112 2.72 15.75 -3.63
C TYR A 112 3.57 16.01 -2.38
N ASP A 113 2.91 16.37 -1.28
CA ASP A 113 3.56 16.47 0.03
C ASP A 113 3.85 15.08 0.59
N LEU A 114 2.98 14.12 0.23
CA LEU A 114 3.05 12.77 0.74
C LEU A 114 2.57 11.74 -0.31
N VAL A 115 3.33 10.68 -0.48
CA VAL A 115 2.90 9.44 -1.13
C VAL A 115 2.67 8.38 -0.06
N CYS A 116 1.55 7.69 -0.13
CA CYS A 116 1.22 6.59 0.77
C CYS A 116 1.10 5.28 -0.02
N ALA A 117 1.70 4.21 0.49
CA ALA A 117 1.52 2.85 0.00
C ALA A 117 1.06 1.96 1.16
N ASN A 118 -0.24 1.64 1.20
CA ASN A 118 -0.85 0.93 2.30
C ASN A 118 -1.19 -0.51 1.91
N PHE A 119 -0.35 -1.48 2.28
CA PHE A 119 -0.44 -2.90 1.93
C PHE A 119 -0.48 -3.16 0.41
N SER A 120 0.14 -2.32 -0.40
CA SER A 120 0.07 -2.38 -1.86
C SER A 120 1.38 -2.81 -2.54
N LEU A 121 2.53 -2.75 -1.84
CA LEU A 121 3.86 -3.05 -2.39
C LEU A 121 4.24 -4.53 -2.22
N LEU A 122 3.59 -5.41 -2.96
CA LEU A 122 3.76 -6.88 -2.88
C LEU A 122 4.61 -7.47 -4.02
N HIS A 123 5.13 -6.64 -4.92
CA HIS A 123 5.96 -7.01 -6.07
C HIS A 123 7.42 -7.26 -5.67
N GLN A 124 8.15 -8.04 -6.48
CA GLN A 124 9.57 -8.31 -6.24
C GLN A 124 10.45 -7.10 -6.51
N ASP A 125 10.23 -6.39 -7.59
CA ASP A 125 11.01 -5.19 -7.93
C ASP A 125 10.18 -3.92 -7.69
N ILE A 126 10.43 -3.26 -6.56
CA ILE A 126 9.75 -2.01 -6.19
C ILE A 126 10.64 -0.78 -6.32
N ILE A 127 11.95 -0.95 -6.53
CA ILE A 127 12.89 0.18 -6.55
C ILE A 127 12.56 1.18 -7.66
N PRO A 128 12.31 0.78 -8.93
CA PRO A 128 11.93 1.72 -9.97
C PRO A 128 10.64 2.48 -9.64
N LEU A 129 9.65 1.79 -9.04
CA LEU A 129 8.41 2.43 -8.62
C LEU A 129 8.63 3.44 -7.50
N LEU A 130 9.41 3.10 -6.48
CA LEU A 130 9.75 4.03 -5.40
C LEU A 130 10.51 5.25 -5.93
N ALA A 131 11.44 5.06 -6.88
CA ALA A 131 12.16 6.17 -7.52
C ALA A 131 11.21 7.07 -8.35
N ALA A 132 10.24 6.49 -9.04
CA ALA A 132 9.20 7.26 -9.72
C ALA A 132 8.34 8.06 -8.73
N MET A 133 7.98 7.48 -7.57
CA MET A 133 7.25 8.18 -6.51
C MET A 133 8.07 9.31 -5.89
N ASN A 134 9.39 9.10 -5.71
CA ASN A 134 10.32 10.14 -5.26
C ASN A 134 10.26 11.36 -6.19
N ALA A 135 10.23 11.15 -7.52
CA ALA A 135 10.18 12.23 -8.49
C ALA A 135 8.85 13.02 -8.48
N LEU A 136 7.77 12.45 -7.94
CA LEU A 136 6.46 13.10 -7.82
C LEU A 136 6.32 13.94 -6.54
N LEU A 137 7.18 13.72 -5.55
CA LEU A 137 7.17 14.45 -4.28
C LEU A 137 7.80 15.84 -4.42
N VAL A 138 7.32 16.79 -3.64
CA VAL A 138 8.03 18.06 -3.41
C VAL A 138 9.37 17.84 -2.69
N PRO A 139 10.32 18.79 -2.72
CA PRO A 139 11.49 18.72 -1.84
C PRO A 139 11.09 18.61 -0.38
N GLY A 140 11.63 17.63 0.35
CA GLY A 140 11.22 17.31 1.72
C GLY A 140 9.88 16.57 1.84
N GLY A 141 9.31 16.17 0.71
CA GLY A 141 8.11 15.33 0.70
C GLY A 141 8.36 13.93 1.27
N VAL A 142 7.30 13.26 1.69
CA VAL A 142 7.36 12.05 2.49
C VAL A 142 6.71 10.87 1.78
N LEU A 143 7.36 9.71 1.85
CA LEU A 143 6.78 8.42 1.52
C LEU A 143 6.40 7.68 2.81
N LEU A 144 5.14 7.30 2.94
CA LEU A 144 4.66 6.39 3.98
C LEU A 144 4.39 5.01 3.40
N ILE A 145 4.99 3.98 3.97
CA ILE A 145 4.72 2.58 3.61
C ILE A 145 4.19 1.87 4.84
N GLN A 146 2.96 1.37 4.77
CA GLN A 146 2.46 0.40 5.73
C GLN A 146 2.35 -0.97 5.07
N THR A 147 2.94 -1.98 5.69
CA THR A 147 2.99 -3.34 5.14
C THR A 147 2.90 -4.40 6.24
N LEU A 148 2.77 -5.66 5.85
CA LEU A 148 2.86 -6.79 6.77
C LEU A 148 4.19 -6.71 7.54
N HIS A 149 4.13 -6.91 8.86
CA HIS A 149 5.35 -6.85 9.67
C HIS A 149 6.26 -8.04 9.38
N PRO A 150 7.50 -7.85 8.86
CA PRO A 150 8.32 -8.96 8.36
C PRO A 150 8.58 -10.04 9.40
N TRP A 151 8.82 -9.65 10.67
CA TRP A 151 9.02 -10.61 11.74
C TRP A 151 7.73 -11.41 12.06
N ALA A 152 6.57 -10.77 12.05
CA ALA A 152 5.30 -11.39 12.38
C ALA A 152 4.87 -12.44 11.35
N VAL A 153 5.16 -12.19 10.04
CA VAL A 153 4.76 -13.07 8.95
C VAL A 153 5.88 -14.00 8.43
N ALA A 154 7.06 -13.99 9.09
CA ALA A 154 8.22 -14.78 8.66
C ALA A 154 7.96 -16.30 8.68
N ALA A 155 7.08 -16.79 9.56
CA ALA A 155 6.76 -18.23 9.70
C ALA A 155 8.01 -19.15 9.77
N GLY A 156 9.05 -18.70 10.47
CA GLY A 156 10.33 -19.43 10.60
C GLY A 156 11.30 -19.27 9.43
N ASN A 157 10.94 -18.58 8.36
CA ASN A 157 11.82 -18.28 7.23
C ASN A 157 11.93 -16.75 7.03
N TYR A 158 12.96 -16.12 7.61
CA TYR A 158 13.21 -14.69 7.48
C TYR A 158 14.19 -14.40 6.33
N GLN A 159 13.78 -14.76 5.12
CA GLN A 159 14.53 -14.52 3.87
C GLN A 159 13.61 -13.97 2.80
N ASP A 160 14.10 -13.03 2.00
CA ASP A 160 13.38 -12.49 0.85
C ASP A 160 12.96 -13.60 -0.10
N GLY A 161 11.76 -13.49 -0.65
CA GLY A 161 11.26 -14.47 -1.61
C GLY A 161 9.75 -14.49 -1.76
N TRP A 162 9.29 -15.14 -2.81
CA TRP A 162 7.89 -15.33 -3.07
C TRP A 162 7.23 -16.25 -2.04
N ARG A 163 6.05 -15.86 -1.60
CA ARG A 163 5.15 -16.58 -0.70
C ARG A 163 3.76 -16.62 -1.29
N GLU A 164 2.89 -17.43 -0.72
CA GLU A 164 1.51 -17.53 -1.14
C GLU A 164 0.58 -17.28 0.05
N GLU A 165 -0.42 -16.42 -0.17
CA GLU A 165 -1.55 -16.23 0.73
C GLU A 165 -2.76 -16.97 0.15
N ASN A 166 -3.39 -17.81 0.95
CA ASN A 166 -4.54 -18.61 0.54
C ASN A 166 -5.87 -18.10 1.10
N PHE A 167 -5.84 -17.04 1.89
CA PHE A 167 -7.01 -16.39 2.49
C PHE A 167 -7.89 -17.30 3.35
N ALA A 168 -7.30 -18.35 3.95
CA ALA A 168 -8.06 -19.34 4.75
C ALA A 168 -8.81 -18.72 5.94
N GLY A 169 -8.41 -17.54 6.41
CA GLY A 169 -9.09 -16.79 7.48
C GLY A 169 -10.27 -15.93 7.01
N PHE A 170 -10.50 -15.82 5.70
CA PHE A 170 -11.52 -14.95 5.12
C PHE A 170 -12.74 -15.75 4.69
N LYS A 171 -13.93 -15.16 4.81
CA LYS A 171 -15.16 -15.74 4.27
C LYS A 171 -15.21 -15.53 2.75
N GLY A 172 -15.91 -16.44 2.05
CA GLY A 172 -16.11 -16.35 0.60
C GLY A 172 -15.15 -17.23 -0.19
N GLN A 173 -15.08 -16.97 -1.49
CA GLN A 173 -14.19 -17.68 -2.41
C GLN A 173 -13.03 -16.76 -2.77
N TRP A 174 -11.82 -17.25 -2.56
CA TRP A 174 -10.60 -16.52 -2.83
C TRP A 174 -9.68 -17.34 -3.73
N GLN A 175 -9.01 -16.67 -4.65
CA GLN A 175 -7.91 -17.25 -5.40
C GLN A 175 -6.61 -17.01 -4.65
N PRO A 176 -5.71 -18.01 -4.57
CA PRO A 176 -4.40 -17.84 -3.94
C PRO A 176 -3.65 -16.64 -4.53
N MET A 177 -2.94 -15.92 -3.69
CA MET A 177 -2.20 -14.73 -4.08
C MET A 177 -0.70 -14.90 -3.76
N PRO A 178 0.17 -14.99 -4.77
CA PRO A 178 1.60 -14.88 -4.54
C PRO A 178 1.93 -13.44 -4.14
N TRP A 179 2.87 -13.28 -3.21
CA TRP A 179 3.38 -11.99 -2.79
C TRP A 179 4.86 -12.09 -2.43
N TYR A 180 5.61 -11.02 -2.62
CA TYR A 180 7.03 -11.03 -2.33
C TYR A 180 7.30 -10.56 -0.91
N PHE A 181 7.78 -11.48 -0.07
CA PHE A 181 8.24 -11.18 1.28
C PHE A 181 9.58 -10.47 1.24
N ARG A 182 9.71 -9.37 1.99
CA ARG A 182 10.98 -8.67 2.23
C ARG A 182 11.31 -8.65 3.70
N THR A 183 12.58 -8.92 4.00
CA THR A 183 13.15 -8.64 5.32
C THR A 183 13.16 -7.13 5.59
N LEU A 184 13.27 -6.73 6.85
CA LEU A 184 13.43 -5.30 7.20
C LEU A 184 14.65 -4.69 6.50
N SER A 185 15.77 -5.42 6.46
CA SER A 185 16.98 -4.98 5.76
C SER A 185 16.73 -4.71 4.28
N SER A 186 15.96 -5.59 3.61
CA SER A 186 15.61 -5.42 2.19
C SER A 186 14.70 -4.21 1.95
N TRP A 187 13.76 -3.94 2.85
CA TRP A 187 12.95 -2.72 2.81
C TRP A 187 13.80 -1.46 2.91
N LEU A 188 14.72 -1.41 3.88
CA LEU A 188 15.61 -0.25 4.09
C LEU A 188 16.53 -0.01 2.89
N ASN A 189 17.10 -1.08 2.33
CA ASN A 189 17.90 -1.00 1.12
C ASN A 189 17.10 -0.49 -0.09
N ALA A 190 15.85 -0.93 -0.25
CA ALA A 190 15.02 -0.47 -1.35
C ALA A 190 14.69 1.03 -1.25
N LEU A 191 14.45 1.54 -0.03
CA LEU A 191 14.25 2.96 0.21
C LEU A 191 15.49 3.78 -0.14
N ASP A 192 16.66 3.36 0.36
CA ASP A 192 17.95 4.03 0.09
C ASP A 192 18.26 4.09 -1.40
N MET A 193 18.13 2.94 -2.11
CA MET A 193 18.35 2.86 -3.56
C MET A 193 17.38 3.72 -4.38
N ALA A 194 16.20 4.00 -3.85
CA ALA A 194 15.19 4.85 -4.49
C ALA A 194 15.33 6.34 -4.11
N GLY A 195 16.38 6.73 -3.38
CA GLY A 195 16.66 8.11 -2.99
C GLY A 195 15.81 8.61 -1.81
N PHE A 196 15.44 7.70 -0.89
CA PHE A 196 14.75 8.03 0.34
C PHE A 196 15.63 7.75 1.56
N GLN A 197 15.54 8.61 2.57
CA GLN A 197 16.11 8.39 3.89
C GLN A 197 15.02 7.99 4.88
N LEU A 198 15.21 6.89 5.62
CA LEU A 198 14.28 6.52 6.69
C LEU A 198 14.29 7.58 7.79
N ALA A 199 13.14 8.20 8.04
CA ALA A 199 12.93 9.22 9.07
C ALA A 199 12.18 8.67 10.30
N GLY A 200 11.49 7.56 10.15
CA GLY A 200 10.75 6.93 11.25
C GLY A 200 10.29 5.52 10.94
N LEU A 201 10.12 4.74 11.99
CA LEU A 201 9.60 3.38 11.92
C LEU A 201 8.66 3.17 13.10
N GLN A 202 7.49 2.61 12.82
CA GLN A 202 6.49 2.27 13.82
C GLN A 202 6.03 0.82 13.62
N GLU A 203 5.66 0.18 14.70
CA GLU A 203 5.18 -1.20 14.73
C GLU A 203 3.78 -1.21 15.39
N PRO A 204 2.73 -0.82 14.64
CA PRO A 204 1.38 -0.76 15.18
C PRO A 204 0.94 -2.08 15.80
N GLN A 205 0.48 -2.04 17.03
CA GLN A 205 0.11 -3.21 17.83
C GLN A 205 -1.29 -3.06 18.40
N HIS A 206 -1.99 -4.17 18.52
CA HIS A 206 -3.21 -4.23 19.31
C HIS A 206 -2.84 -4.21 20.81
N PRO A 207 -3.54 -3.45 21.68
CA PRO A 207 -3.20 -3.34 23.09
C PRO A 207 -3.15 -4.69 23.84
N GLN A 208 -3.83 -5.70 23.33
CA GLN A 208 -3.92 -7.03 23.92
C GLN A 208 -3.04 -8.08 23.24
N SER A 209 -2.22 -7.67 22.25
CA SER A 209 -1.34 -8.58 21.51
C SER A 209 0.10 -8.08 21.53
N PRO A 210 1.08 -8.93 21.90
CA PRO A 210 2.50 -8.55 21.83
C PRO A 210 3.04 -8.57 20.40
N VAL A 211 2.25 -9.03 19.42
CA VAL A 211 2.69 -9.17 18.03
C VAL A 211 2.29 -7.92 17.23
N PRO A 212 3.24 -7.26 16.55
CA PRO A 212 2.93 -6.15 15.67
C PRO A 212 1.99 -6.59 14.54
N GLN A 213 0.99 -5.76 14.24
CA GLN A 213 0.02 -6.01 13.18
C GLN A 213 0.50 -5.50 11.81
N SER A 214 1.40 -4.54 11.81
CA SER A 214 2.02 -3.98 10.60
C SER A 214 3.37 -3.37 10.91
N LEU A 215 4.16 -3.14 9.86
CA LEU A 215 5.31 -2.26 9.86
C LEU A 215 4.92 -0.98 9.11
N LEU A 216 5.12 0.18 9.74
CA LEU A 216 4.89 1.49 9.14
C LEU A 216 6.23 2.23 9.07
N MET A 217 6.68 2.54 7.87
CA MET A 217 7.92 3.26 7.58
C MET A 217 7.59 4.65 7.08
N VAL A 218 8.32 5.61 7.59
CA VAL A 218 8.30 7.01 7.15
C VAL A 218 9.63 7.30 6.52
N ALA A 219 9.65 7.65 5.24
CA ALA A 219 10.87 7.94 4.50
C ALA A 219 10.78 9.34 3.87
N GLU A 220 11.82 10.13 4.00
CA GLU A 220 11.90 11.48 3.45
C GLU A 220 12.69 11.47 2.15
N ARG A 221 12.25 12.28 1.19
CA ARG A 221 12.97 12.51 -0.06
C ARG A 221 14.30 13.18 0.22
N CYS A 222 15.42 12.57 -0.25
CA CYS A 222 16.77 13.16 -0.17
C CYS A 222 16.93 14.34 -1.11
#